data_215e7205631dcc6526b85356c851d2c2
#
_entry.id   215e7205631dcc6526b85356c851d2c2
#
_cell.length_a   1.000
_cell.length_b   1.000
_cell.length_c   1.000
_cell.angle_alpha   90.00
_cell.angle_beta   90.00
_cell.angle_gamma   90.00
#
_symmetry.space_group_name_H-M   'P 1'
#
loop_
_entity.id
_entity.type
_entity.pdbx_description
1 polymer ?
#
loop_
_entity_poly.entity_id
_entity_poly.type
_entity_poly.pdbx_seq_one_letter_code
_entity_poly.pdbx_strand_id
1 'polypeptide(L)'
;MTNTTEKKKLVEVKHLKQYFGTKKNVVKAIDDISFDIYEGETFGLVGESGSGKSTTGRALLRLYQPTDGEILFEGKDIATLTKGKELLEFRKEAQMIFQDPYASLNGRMKVRDIIAEGMDIHGIVKTRAERDAKVNELLKMVGLNPEHANRYPHEFSGGQRQRIGIARALAVNPRFIVCDEPISALDVSIQAQIVNLLKKLQKEQQLTYLFIAHDLSMVKYISDRIAVMYQGKIVELGTADAVYHQPFHPYTKSLLSAIPLPDPQYERNRKRVIYQPTVQNEPEEMFEITPGHFVLTTKEQAEIWKNSLS
;
A
#
# COMPACT_ATOMS: atom_id res chain seq x y z
N MET A 1 -28.26 20.20 1.70
CA MET A 1 -27.44 20.32 0.48
C MET A 1 -26.04 19.93 0.88
N THR A 2 -25.71 18.66 0.80
CA THR A 2 -24.35 18.14 1.06
C THR A 2 -23.52 18.43 -0.18
N ASN A 3 -22.64 19.43 -0.08
CA ASN A 3 -21.58 19.65 -1.06
C ASN A 3 -20.68 18.38 -1.04
N THR A 4 -20.95 17.47 -1.94
CA THR A 4 -20.00 16.41 -2.31
C THR A 4 -18.86 17.09 -3.07
N THR A 5 -17.89 17.64 -2.35
CA THR A 5 -16.60 18.00 -2.94
C THR A 5 -16.05 16.71 -3.56
N GLU A 6 -16.00 16.61 -4.89
CA GLU A 6 -15.35 15.51 -5.57
C GLU A 6 -13.94 15.37 -5.00
N LYS A 7 -13.65 14.23 -4.40
CA LYS A 7 -12.31 13.96 -3.86
C LYS A 7 -11.31 13.98 -5.01
N LYS A 8 -10.27 14.79 -4.89
CA LYS A 8 -9.22 14.92 -5.90
C LYS A 8 -8.43 13.60 -6.00
N LYS A 9 -8.32 13.04 -7.19
CA LYS A 9 -7.49 11.88 -7.46
C LYS A 9 -6.02 12.28 -7.43
N LEU A 10 -5.22 11.57 -6.64
CA LEU A 10 -3.76 11.74 -6.61
C LEU A 10 -3.09 10.74 -7.55
N VAL A 11 -3.55 9.49 -7.54
CA VAL A 11 -3.05 8.43 -8.41
C VAL A 11 -4.22 7.80 -9.15
N GLU A 12 -4.11 7.67 -10.48
CA GLU A 12 -5.07 6.94 -11.31
C GLU A 12 -4.33 5.80 -12.02
N VAL A 13 -4.85 4.60 -11.88
CA VAL A 13 -4.33 3.39 -12.53
C VAL A 13 -5.36 2.90 -13.54
N LYS A 14 -4.96 2.76 -14.79
CA LYS A 14 -5.84 2.37 -15.89
C LYS A 14 -5.25 1.20 -16.66
N HIS A 15 -5.94 0.06 -16.63
CA HIS A 15 -5.58 -1.15 -17.38
C HIS A 15 -4.12 -1.58 -17.20
N LEU A 16 -3.58 -1.39 -15.98
CA LEU A 16 -2.18 -1.67 -15.68
C LEU A 16 -1.87 -3.15 -15.83
N LYS A 17 -0.82 -3.45 -16.62
CA LYS A 17 -0.25 -4.79 -16.76
C LYS A 17 1.24 -4.76 -16.46
N GLN A 18 1.70 -5.74 -15.70
CA GLN A 18 3.11 -5.95 -15.43
C GLN A 18 3.45 -7.42 -15.58
N TYR A 19 4.15 -7.75 -16.63
CA TYR A 19 4.54 -9.11 -16.97
C TYR A 19 6.06 -9.25 -16.84
N PHE A 20 6.50 -10.39 -16.31
CA PHE A 20 7.90 -10.75 -16.19
C PHE A 20 8.19 -12.05 -16.96
N GLY A 21 9.46 -12.27 -17.28
CA GLY A 21 9.92 -13.49 -17.92
C GLY A 21 10.15 -13.33 -19.41
N THR A 22 10.15 -14.46 -20.12
CA THR A 22 10.40 -14.54 -21.56
C THR A 22 9.15 -14.98 -22.32
N LYS A 23 9.13 -14.85 -23.65
CA LYS A 23 7.99 -15.28 -24.50
C LYS A 23 7.49 -16.70 -24.23
N LYS A 24 8.35 -17.60 -23.70
CA LYS A 24 7.97 -18.99 -23.36
C LYS A 24 7.43 -19.16 -21.94
N ASN A 25 7.83 -18.30 -21.00
CA ASN A 25 7.43 -18.36 -19.59
C ASN A 25 7.12 -16.95 -19.11
N VAL A 26 5.88 -16.52 -19.33
CA VAL A 26 5.38 -15.20 -18.89
C VAL A 26 4.70 -15.35 -17.54
N VAL A 27 5.15 -14.58 -16.54
CA VAL A 27 4.47 -14.42 -15.26
C VAL A 27 3.71 -13.10 -15.30
N LYS A 28 2.40 -13.18 -15.27
CA LYS A 28 1.49 -12.03 -15.21
C LYS A 28 1.33 -11.59 -13.76
N ALA A 29 2.27 -10.79 -13.28
CA ALA A 29 2.23 -10.33 -11.89
C ALA A 29 1.12 -9.31 -11.63
N ILE A 30 0.77 -8.51 -12.64
CA ILE A 30 -0.40 -7.62 -12.68
C ILE A 30 -1.05 -7.85 -14.05
N ASP A 31 -2.35 -8.15 -14.07
CA ASP A 31 -3.08 -8.50 -15.29
C ASP A 31 -4.38 -7.70 -15.38
N ASP A 32 -4.26 -6.47 -15.93
CA ASP A 32 -5.36 -5.57 -16.22
C ASP A 32 -6.11 -5.07 -14.98
N ILE A 33 -5.43 -4.26 -14.15
CA ILE A 33 -6.06 -3.63 -12.98
C ILE A 33 -6.29 -2.14 -13.21
N SER A 34 -7.42 -1.65 -12.69
CA SER A 34 -7.77 -0.23 -12.71
C SER A 34 -8.32 0.19 -11.35
N PHE A 35 -7.83 1.30 -10.80
CA PHE A 35 -8.31 1.91 -9.56
C PHE A 35 -7.76 3.32 -9.38
N ASP A 36 -8.39 4.09 -8.49
CA ASP A 36 -7.96 5.43 -8.14
C ASP A 36 -7.57 5.50 -6.66
N ILE A 37 -6.59 6.33 -6.33
CA ILE A 37 -6.24 6.72 -4.96
C ILE A 37 -6.48 8.21 -4.82
N TYR A 38 -7.29 8.61 -3.83
CA TYR A 38 -7.64 10.01 -3.60
C TYR A 38 -6.64 10.68 -2.65
N GLU A 39 -6.48 11.99 -2.80
CA GLU A 39 -5.60 12.78 -1.93
C GLU A 39 -6.02 12.68 -0.46
N GLY A 40 -5.06 12.39 0.43
CA GLY A 40 -5.29 12.23 1.87
C GLY A 40 -5.96 10.92 2.29
N GLU A 41 -6.21 9.95 1.37
CA GLU A 41 -6.76 8.65 1.76
C GLU A 41 -5.66 7.61 2.05
N THR A 42 -6.01 6.61 2.83
CA THR A 42 -5.29 5.35 2.91
C THR A 42 -6.01 4.30 2.10
N PHE A 43 -5.44 3.94 0.95
CA PHE A 43 -5.94 2.87 0.09
C PHE A 43 -5.24 1.55 0.44
N GLY A 44 -6.00 0.56 0.91
CA GLY A 44 -5.51 -0.76 1.27
C GLY A 44 -5.44 -1.69 0.06
N LEU A 45 -4.35 -2.42 -0.09
CA LEU A 45 -4.21 -3.48 -1.09
C LEU A 45 -3.87 -4.79 -0.39
N VAL A 46 -4.81 -5.75 -0.40
CA VAL A 46 -4.71 -6.99 0.36
C VAL A 46 -4.81 -8.22 -0.55
N GLY A 47 -4.20 -9.32 -0.14
CA GLY A 47 -4.23 -10.61 -0.85
C GLY A 47 -3.10 -11.52 -0.39
N GLU A 48 -3.08 -12.76 -0.80
CA GLU A 48 -2.03 -13.72 -0.48
C GLU A 48 -0.66 -13.34 -1.06
N SER A 49 0.40 -13.97 -0.54
CA SER A 49 1.75 -13.82 -1.10
C SER A 49 1.75 -14.22 -2.59
N GLY A 50 2.42 -13.42 -3.42
CA GLY A 50 2.47 -13.65 -4.86
C GLY A 50 1.26 -13.13 -5.64
N SER A 51 0.24 -12.53 -5.02
CA SER A 51 -0.91 -11.97 -5.75
C SER A 51 -0.61 -10.74 -6.62
N GLY A 52 0.57 -10.11 -6.48
CA GLY A 52 0.98 -8.95 -7.28
C GLY A 52 1.05 -7.61 -6.53
N LYS A 53 0.71 -7.56 -5.24
CA LYS A 53 0.63 -6.33 -4.42
C LYS A 53 1.92 -5.49 -4.42
N SER A 54 3.04 -6.10 -4.02
CA SER A 54 4.33 -5.39 -3.98
C SER A 54 4.80 -4.97 -5.38
N THR A 55 4.45 -5.75 -6.42
CA THR A 55 4.70 -5.39 -7.82
C THR A 55 3.90 -4.14 -8.19
N THR A 56 2.62 -4.07 -7.78
CA THR A 56 1.76 -2.89 -7.97
C THR A 56 2.38 -1.67 -7.29
N GLY A 57 2.73 -1.75 -6.01
CA GLY A 57 3.37 -0.64 -5.29
C GLY A 57 4.66 -0.15 -5.98
N ARG A 58 5.50 -1.06 -6.45
CA ARG A 58 6.74 -0.72 -7.17
C ARG A 58 6.49 -0.13 -8.55
N ALA A 59 5.44 -0.57 -9.26
CA ALA A 59 5.03 0.03 -10.52
C ALA A 59 4.55 1.48 -10.33
N LEU A 60 3.74 1.75 -9.28
CA LEU A 60 3.27 3.10 -8.94
C LEU A 60 4.40 4.06 -8.58
N LEU A 61 5.54 3.56 -8.13
CA LEU A 61 6.75 4.36 -7.86
C LEU A 61 7.72 4.40 -9.03
N ARG A 62 7.30 3.90 -10.21
CA ARG A 62 8.15 3.86 -11.41
C ARG A 62 9.49 3.13 -11.16
N LEU A 63 9.49 2.13 -10.26
CA LEU A 63 10.62 1.22 -10.07
C LEU A 63 10.63 0.12 -11.14
N TYR A 64 9.44 -0.20 -11.68
CA TYR A 64 9.26 -1.00 -12.89
C TYR A 64 8.63 -0.15 -13.99
N GLN A 65 9.01 -0.41 -15.24
CA GLN A 65 8.29 0.10 -16.39
C GLN A 65 7.08 -0.82 -16.61
N PRO A 66 5.85 -0.30 -16.63
CA PRO A 66 4.67 -1.09 -16.96
C PRO A 66 4.81 -1.78 -18.33
N THR A 67 4.25 -2.98 -18.44
CA THR A 67 4.17 -3.67 -19.72
C THR A 67 3.12 -3.04 -20.61
N ASP A 68 2.00 -2.60 -20.01
CA ASP A 68 0.87 -1.93 -20.70
C ASP A 68 0.03 -1.17 -19.65
N GLY A 69 -0.85 -0.28 -20.11
CA GLY A 69 -1.70 0.55 -19.28
C GLY A 69 -1.05 1.87 -18.85
N GLU A 70 -1.78 2.65 -18.06
CA GLU A 70 -1.39 3.99 -17.64
C GLU A 70 -1.35 4.12 -16.12
N ILE A 71 -0.38 4.88 -15.61
CA ILE A 71 -0.32 5.30 -14.22
C ILE A 71 -0.18 6.83 -14.21
N LEU A 72 -1.24 7.52 -13.79
CA LEU A 72 -1.23 8.97 -13.70
C LEU A 72 -1.00 9.40 -12.25
N PHE A 73 -0.03 10.27 -12.04
CA PHE A 73 0.18 10.98 -10.79
C PHE A 73 -0.19 12.46 -11.00
N GLU A 74 -1.24 12.94 -10.33
CA GLU A 74 -1.83 14.25 -10.58
C GLU A 74 -2.14 14.52 -12.07
N GLY A 75 -2.68 13.50 -12.74
CA GLY A 75 -3.02 13.59 -14.16
C GLY A 75 -1.84 13.50 -15.13
N LYS A 76 -0.59 13.34 -14.64
CA LYS A 76 0.60 13.15 -15.47
C LYS A 76 0.99 11.69 -15.51
N ASP A 77 1.13 11.13 -16.71
CA ASP A 77 1.59 9.76 -16.89
C ASP A 77 3.05 9.59 -16.46
N ILE A 78 3.27 8.82 -15.37
CA ILE A 78 4.61 8.56 -14.83
C ILE A 78 5.43 7.63 -15.72
N ALA A 79 4.81 6.86 -16.63
CA ALA A 79 5.52 6.00 -17.57
C ALA A 79 6.33 6.83 -18.58
N THR A 80 5.88 8.05 -18.87
CA THR A 80 6.54 8.99 -19.79
C THR A 80 7.71 9.73 -19.15
N LEU A 81 7.83 9.71 -17.81
CA LEU A 81 8.93 10.37 -17.11
C LEU A 81 10.26 9.70 -17.48
N THR A 82 11.08 10.40 -18.24
CA THR A 82 12.42 9.95 -18.61
C THR A 82 13.42 10.23 -17.50
N LYS A 83 14.70 9.85 -17.72
CA LYS A 83 15.77 10.22 -16.79
C LYS A 83 15.92 11.74 -16.74
N GLY A 84 16.01 12.33 -15.53
CA GLY A 84 16.26 13.75 -15.37
C GLY A 84 15.45 14.38 -14.25
N LYS A 85 15.24 15.70 -14.38
CA LYS A 85 14.65 16.52 -13.32
C LYS A 85 13.21 16.08 -12.98
N GLU A 86 12.37 15.77 -13.97
CA GLU A 86 10.96 15.38 -13.74
C GLU A 86 10.84 14.08 -12.94
N LEU A 87 11.66 13.07 -13.26
CA LEU A 87 11.67 11.82 -12.51
C LEU A 87 12.20 12.02 -11.08
N LEU A 88 13.18 12.94 -10.90
CA LEU A 88 13.69 13.30 -9.58
C LEU A 88 12.62 14.00 -8.74
N GLU A 89 11.87 14.95 -9.32
CA GLU A 89 10.74 15.62 -8.66
C GLU A 89 9.66 14.59 -8.27
N PHE A 90 9.26 13.70 -9.18
CA PHE A 90 8.31 12.64 -8.87
C PHE A 90 8.80 11.76 -7.71
N ARG A 91 10.08 11.39 -7.68
CA ARG A 91 10.65 10.58 -6.59
C ARG A 91 10.71 11.32 -5.25
N LYS A 92 10.66 12.65 -5.25
CA LYS A 92 10.49 13.44 -4.03
C LYS A 92 9.05 13.35 -3.52
N GLU A 93 8.06 13.42 -4.43
CA GLU A 93 6.63 13.40 -4.10
C GLU A 93 6.12 12.00 -3.70
N ALA A 94 6.75 10.93 -4.22
CA ALA A 94 6.33 9.55 -4.05
C ALA A 94 7.46 8.70 -3.43
N GLN A 95 7.22 8.16 -2.24
CA GLN A 95 8.21 7.43 -1.43
C GLN A 95 7.75 6.02 -1.09
N MET A 96 8.67 5.20 -0.54
CA MET A 96 8.39 3.82 -0.14
C MET A 96 8.87 3.53 1.28
N ILE A 97 8.02 2.87 2.05
CA ILE A 97 8.37 2.19 3.29
C ILE A 97 8.42 0.70 2.97
N PHE A 98 9.58 0.08 3.18
CA PHE A 98 9.86 -1.30 2.76
C PHE A 98 9.42 -2.33 3.79
N GLN A 99 9.20 -3.55 3.32
CA GLN A 99 8.78 -4.72 4.09
C GLN A 99 9.82 -5.14 5.14
N ASP A 100 11.10 -5.20 4.74
CA ASP A 100 12.19 -5.65 5.61
C ASP A 100 12.98 -4.45 6.16
N PRO A 101 12.82 -4.13 7.46
CA PRO A 101 13.55 -3.03 8.08
C PRO A 101 15.05 -3.32 8.23
N TYR A 102 15.48 -4.58 8.10
CA TYR A 102 16.90 -4.96 8.15
C TYR A 102 17.59 -4.75 6.80
N ALA A 103 16.98 -5.21 5.72
CA ALA A 103 17.54 -5.08 4.37
C ALA A 103 17.39 -3.67 3.79
N SER A 104 16.43 -2.88 4.27
CA SER A 104 16.14 -1.54 3.71
C SER A 104 17.09 -0.44 4.17
N LEU A 105 17.85 -0.64 5.23
CA LEU A 105 18.78 0.34 5.79
C LEU A 105 20.23 -0.08 5.55
N ASN A 106 21.05 0.84 5.03
CA ASN A 106 22.47 0.58 4.87
C ASN A 106 23.18 0.50 6.25
N GLY A 107 23.54 -0.71 6.69
CA GLY A 107 24.15 -0.94 8.01
C GLY A 107 25.53 -0.27 8.23
N ARG A 108 26.13 0.26 7.16
CA ARG A 108 27.43 1.00 7.23
C ARG A 108 27.24 2.51 7.42
N MET A 109 26.02 3.01 7.31
CA MET A 109 25.70 4.43 7.49
C MET A 109 25.12 4.67 8.88
N LYS A 110 25.38 5.85 9.45
CA LYS A 110 24.71 6.31 10.67
C LYS A 110 23.24 6.66 10.38
N VAL A 111 22.39 6.54 11.38
CA VAL A 111 20.95 6.84 11.26
C VAL A 111 20.69 8.24 10.70
N ARG A 112 21.44 9.26 11.14
CA ARG A 112 21.34 10.64 10.60
C ARG A 112 21.59 10.69 9.10
N ASP A 113 22.54 9.90 8.59
CA ASP A 113 22.93 9.94 7.18
C ASP A 113 21.90 9.19 6.33
N ILE A 114 21.33 8.08 6.86
CA ILE A 114 20.23 7.35 6.22
C ILE A 114 18.98 8.23 6.09
N ILE A 115 18.60 8.95 7.15
CA ILE A 115 17.41 9.80 7.14
C ILE A 115 17.62 11.00 6.20
N ALA A 116 18.80 11.58 6.20
CA ALA A 116 19.09 12.78 5.44
C ALA A 116 19.41 12.53 3.96
N GLU A 117 19.66 11.29 3.55
CA GLU A 117 20.08 10.96 2.17
C GLU A 117 19.16 11.57 1.11
N GLY A 118 17.85 11.44 1.27
CA GLY A 118 16.88 12.06 0.36
C GLY A 118 16.94 13.59 0.38
N MET A 119 17.11 14.19 1.55
CA MET A 119 17.25 15.67 1.66
C MET A 119 18.49 16.17 0.95
N ASP A 120 19.61 15.45 1.07
CA ASP A 120 20.88 15.79 0.43
C ASP A 120 20.76 15.67 -1.11
N ILE A 121 20.15 14.58 -1.62
CA ILE A 121 19.94 14.34 -3.06
C ILE A 121 19.05 15.42 -3.70
N HIS A 122 17.99 15.83 -2.99
CA HIS A 122 17.04 16.83 -3.50
C HIS A 122 17.41 18.29 -3.13
N GLY A 123 18.53 18.50 -2.44
CA GLY A 123 18.99 19.85 -2.05
C GLY A 123 18.01 20.58 -1.13
N ILE A 124 17.30 19.87 -0.26
CA ILE A 124 16.27 20.41 0.64
C ILE A 124 16.92 21.23 1.76
N VAL A 125 18.09 20.80 2.23
CA VAL A 125 18.86 21.43 3.30
C VAL A 125 20.15 22.01 2.71
N LYS A 126 20.54 23.21 3.18
CA LYS A 126 21.72 23.95 2.64
C LYS A 126 22.92 23.88 3.58
N THR A 127 22.67 23.70 4.86
CA THR A 127 23.71 23.68 5.88
C THR A 127 23.65 22.41 6.71
N ARG A 128 24.79 22.04 7.32
CA ARG A 128 24.84 20.90 8.23
C ARG A 128 23.94 21.12 9.45
N ALA A 129 23.84 22.34 9.94
CA ALA A 129 22.98 22.66 11.09
C ALA A 129 21.49 22.45 10.77
N GLU A 130 21.03 22.89 9.60
CA GLU A 130 19.65 22.63 9.11
C GLU A 130 19.39 21.12 8.96
N ARG A 131 20.35 20.40 8.36
CA ARG A 131 20.29 18.95 8.18
C ARG A 131 20.11 18.22 9.52
N ASP A 132 20.97 18.52 10.49
CA ASP A 132 20.94 17.89 11.81
C ASP A 132 19.66 18.26 12.58
N ALA A 133 19.18 19.50 12.48
CA ALA A 133 17.93 19.94 13.07
C ALA A 133 16.73 19.17 12.48
N LYS A 134 16.67 19.00 11.15
CA LYS A 134 15.59 18.28 10.47
C LYS A 134 15.61 16.79 10.80
N VAL A 135 16.78 16.17 10.87
CA VAL A 135 16.94 14.77 11.30
C VAL A 135 16.42 14.58 12.73
N ASN A 136 16.77 15.50 13.65
CA ASN A 136 16.31 15.44 15.02
C ASN A 136 14.78 15.61 15.15
N GLU A 137 14.18 16.48 14.32
CA GLU A 137 12.73 16.64 14.22
C GLU A 137 12.06 15.34 13.76
N LEU A 138 12.57 14.73 12.68
CA LEU A 138 12.04 13.49 12.12
C LEU A 138 12.15 12.31 13.11
N LEU A 139 13.26 12.19 13.82
CA LEU A 139 13.42 11.18 14.87
C LEU A 139 12.36 11.33 15.97
N LYS A 140 12.13 12.55 16.46
CA LYS A 140 11.06 12.83 17.43
C LYS A 140 9.67 12.49 16.89
N MET A 141 9.41 12.85 15.62
CA MET A 141 8.13 12.60 14.94
C MET A 141 7.79 11.10 14.89
N VAL A 142 8.80 10.24 14.70
CA VAL A 142 8.61 8.78 14.71
C VAL A 142 8.77 8.14 16.09
N GLY A 143 8.92 8.95 17.16
CA GLY A 143 9.04 8.47 18.55
C GLY A 143 10.41 7.87 18.88
N LEU A 144 11.49 8.35 18.25
CA LEU A 144 12.87 8.00 18.57
C LEU A 144 13.60 9.17 19.24
N ASN A 145 14.59 8.84 20.10
CA ASN A 145 15.44 9.87 20.72
C ASN A 145 16.42 10.45 19.67
N PRO A 146 16.53 11.79 19.55
CA PRO A 146 17.52 12.44 18.68
C PRO A 146 18.97 12.02 18.94
N GLU A 147 19.35 11.65 20.15
CA GLU A 147 20.68 11.13 20.48
C GLU A 147 21.03 9.86 19.67
N HIS A 148 20.02 9.15 19.20
CA HIS A 148 20.19 7.96 18.36
C HIS A 148 20.69 8.28 16.95
N ALA A 149 20.72 9.55 16.52
CA ALA A 149 21.17 9.98 15.20
C ALA A 149 22.58 9.50 14.82
N ASN A 150 23.45 9.35 15.82
CA ASN A 150 24.85 8.93 15.63
C ASN A 150 25.07 7.43 15.66
N ARG A 151 24.05 6.62 15.97
CA ARG A 151 24.12 5.16 16.01
C ARG A 151 23.97 4.53 14.63
N TYR A 152 24.30 3.25 14.55
CA TYR A 152 24.15 2.43 13.34
C TYR A 152 22.87 1.58 13.41
N PRO A 153 22.28 1.16 12.28
CA PRO A 153 21.06 0.35 12.27
C PRO A 153 21.11 -0.92 13.09
N HIS A 154 22.26 -1.58 13.18
CA HIS A 154 22.42 -2.83 13.94
C HIS A 154 22.26 -2.67 15.47
N GLU A 155 22.31 -1.43 15.97
CA GLU A 155 22.10 -1.11 17.40
C GLU A 155 20.62 -0.94 17.78
N PHE A 156 19.67 -1.15 16.82
CA PHE A 156 18.25 -0.92 17.00
C PHE A 156 17.43 -2.20 16.83
N SER A 157 16.30 -2.28 17.55
CA SER A 157 15.29 -3.32 17.34
C SER A 157 14.60 -3.21 15.97
N GLY A 158 13.91 -4.26 15.52
CA GLY A 158 13.17 -4.26 14.26
C GLY A 158 12.16 -3.12 14.17
N GLY A 159 11.37 -2.88 15.23
CA GLY A 159 10.42 -1.77 15.28
C GLY A 159 11.08 -0.38 15.25
N GLN A 160 12.24 -0.23 15.89
CA GLN A 160 13.01 1.02 15.83
C GLN A 160 13.60 1.24 14.42
N ARG A 161 14.10 0.19 13.75
CA ARG A 161 14.56 0.28 12.36
C ARG A 161 13.42 0.66 11.41
N GLN A 162 12.22 0.10 11.63
CA GLN A 162 11.06 0.49 10.85
C GLN A 162 10.73 1.98 11.02
N ARG A 163 10.81 2.51 12.24
CA ARG A 163 10.64 3.95 12.51
C ARG A 163 11.71 4.80 11.80
N ILE A 164 12.96 4.33 11.72
CA ILE A 164 14.02 4.99 10.93
C ILE A 164 13.66 4.99 9.43
N GLY A 165 13.16 3.87 8.90
CA GLY A 165 12.68 3.78 7.52
C GLY A 165 11.52 4.73 7.22
N ILE A 166 10.58 4.88 8.17
CA ILE A 166 9.48 5.86 8.09
C ILE A 166 10.05 7.29 8.09
N ALA A 167 10.96 7.62 9.01
CA ALA A 167 11.61 8.93 9.07
C ALA A 167 12.34 9.29 7.78
N ARG A 168 13.04 8.32 7.17
CA ARG A 168 13.70 8.47 5.86
C ARG A 168 12.69 8.81 4.76
N ALA A 169 11.57 8.10 4.70
CA ALA A 169 10.54 8.38 3.69
C ALA A 169 9.94 9.79 3.86
N LEU A 170 9.72 10.24 5.10
CA LEU A 170 9.18 11.57 5.41
C LEU A 170 10.16 12.72 5.16
N ALA A 171 11.46 12.44 5.08
CA ALA A 171 12.50 13.49 5.03
C ALA A 171 12.40 14.42 3.82
N VAL A 172 11.79 13.97 2.74
CA VAL A 172 11.59 14.75 1.51
C VAL A 172 10.22 15.43 1.42
N ASN A 173 9.39 15.35 2.46
CA ASN A 173 8.01 15.82 2.53
C ASN A 173 7.16 15.27 1.37
N PRO A 174 7.00 13.95 1.25
CA PRO A 174 6.25 13.32 0.16
C PRO A 174 4.75 13.59 0.32
N ARG A 175 4.01 13.43 -0.79
CA ARG A 175 2.54 13.44 -0.77
C ARG A 175 1.95 12.04 -0.85
N PHE A 176 2.70 11.10 -1.42
CA PHE A 176 2.30 9.71 -1.59
C PHE A 176 3.35 8.75 -1.03
N ILE A 177 2.92 7.78 -0.22
CA ILE A 177 3.82 6.75 0.32
C ILE A 177 3.23 5.37 0.07
N VAL A 178 4.00 4.51 -0.58
CA VAL A 178 3.72 3.07 -0.66
C VAL A 178 4.28 2.39 0.58
N CYS A 179 3.42 1.86 1.42
CA CYS A 179 3.77 1.04 2.59
C CYS A 179 3.72 -0.44 2.19
N ASP A 180 4.85 -1.01 1.74
CA ASP A 180 4.93 -2.40 1.28
C ASP A 180 5.14 -3.34 2.48
N GLU A 181 4.06 -3.94 2.98
CA GLU A 181 4.02 -4.82 4.16
C GLU A 181 4.82 -4.29 5.37
N PRO A 182 4.60 -3.04 5.83
CA PRO A 182 5.49 -2.33 6.74
C PRO A 182 5.56 -2.93 8.15
N ILE A 183 4.77 -3.96 8.43
CA ILE A 183 4.61 -4.59 9.76
C ILE A 183 4.85 -6.10 9.75
N SER A 184 5.01 -6.75 8.59
CA SER A 184 5.03 -8.21 8.47
C SER A 184 6.18 -8.89 9.21
N ALA A 185 7.31 -8.20 9.36
CA ALA A 185 8.52 -8.70 10.05
C ALA A 185 8.59 -8.31 11.54
N LEU A 186 7.49 -7.81 12.14
CA LEU A 186 7.46 -7.26 13.50
C LEU A 186 6.52 -8.05 14.40
N ASP A 187 6.81 -8.05 15.72
CA ASP A 187 5.94 -8.61 16.75
C ASP A 187 4.59 -7.88 16.81
N VAL A 188 3.51 -8.57 17.16
CA VAL A 188 2.12 -8.05 17.16
C VAL A 188 1.97 -6.74 17.93
N SER A 189 2.62 -6.60 19.10
CA SER A 189 2.58 -5.37 19.91
C SER A 189 3.24 -4.18 19.20
N ILE A 190 4.29 -4.44 18.45
CA ILE A 190 5.02 -3.43 17.68
C ILE A 190 4.26 -3.09 16.39
N GLN A 191 3.60 -4.07 15.76
CA GLN A 191 2.74 -3.83 14.60
C GLN A 191 1.69 -2.76 14.89
N ALA A 192 0.95 -2.89 16.01
CA ALA A 192 -0.06 -1.91 16.41
C ALA A 192 0.53 -0.50 16.60
N GLN A 193 1.73 -0.41 17.19
CA GLN A 193 2.40 0.89 17.37
C GLN A 193 2.79 1.54 16.03
N ILE A 194 3.29 0.76 15.05
CA ILE A 194 3.66 1.27 13.73
C ILE A 194 2.42 1.71 12.96
N VAL A 195 1.34 0.93 12.98
CA VAL A 195 0.07 1.29 12.30
C VAL A 195 -0.52 2.57 12.89
N ASN A 196 -0.54 2.71 14.22
CA ASN A 196 -1.00 3.93 14.89
C ASN A 196 -0.11 5.14 14.55
N LEU A 197 1.21 4.95 14.46
CA LEU A 197 2.15 5.98 14.01
C LEU A 197 1.82 6.43 12.58
N LEU A 198 1.67 5.50 11.63
CA LEU A 198 1.32 5.81 10.24
C LEU A 198 -0.02 6.54 10.14
N LYS A 199 -1.03 6.11 10.89
CA LYS A 199 -2.34 6.75 10.94
C LYS A 199 -2.29 8.17 11.50
N LYS A 200 -1.46 8.40 12.53
CA LYS A 200 -1.20 9.73 13.09
C LYS A 200 -0.53 10.63 12.04
N LEU A 201 0.56 10.15 11.42
CA LEU A 201 1.31 10.89 10.40
C LEU A 201 0.45 11.24 9.19
N GLN A 202 -0.40 10.30 8.73
CA GLN A 202 -1.34 10.54 7.64
C GLN A 202 -2.25 11.75 7.91
N LYS A 203 -2.81 11.83 9.13
CA LYS A 203 -3.68 12.94 9.53
C LYS A 203 -2.94 14.26 9.71
N GLU A 204 -1.77 14.23 10.37
CA GLU A 204 -1.00 15.43 10.70
C GLU A 204 -0.31 16.04 9.49
N GLN A 205 0.12 15.20 8.53
CA GLN A 205 0.86 15.61 7.33
C GLN A 205 0.01 15.54 6.05
N GLN A 206 -1.27 15.15 6.17
CA GLN A 206 -2.19 14.95 5.04
C GLN A 206 -1.61 14.02 3.94
N LEU A 207 -0.92 12.95 4.38
CA LEU A 207 -0.30 11.99 3.49
C LEU A 207 -1.34 11.09 2.82
N THR A 208 -1.03 10.67 1.62
CA THR A 208 -1.80 9.64 0.91
C THR A 208 -1.01 8.34 0.95
N TYR A 209 -1.66 7.24 1.33
CA TYR A 209 -1.01 5.92 1.43
C TYR A 209 -1.58 4.90 0.45
N LEU A 210 -0.70 4.10 -0.16
CA LEU A 210 -1.02 2.75 -0.59
C LEU A 210 -0.49 1.79 0.49
N PHE A 211 -1.39 1.21 1.28
CA PHE A 211 -1.03 0.28 2.37
C PHE A 211 -1.19 -1.16 1.91
N ILE A 212 -0.08 -1.85 1.70
CA ILE A 212 -0.03 -3.24 1.25
C ILE A 212 0.14 -4.15 2.47
N ALA A 213 -0.74 -5.15 2.63
CA ALA A 213 -0.59 -6.21 3.63
C ALA A 213 -1.29 -7.50 3.17
N HIS A 214 -1.04 -8.58 3.90
CA HIS A 214 -1.73 -9.86 3.71
C HIS A 214 -2.87 -10.06 4.72
N ASP A 215 -2.92 -9.28 5.80
CA ASP A 215 -3.95 -9.35 6.84
C ASP A 215 -5.03 -8.28 6.61
N LEU A 216 -6.24 -8.75 6.28
CA LEU A 216 -7.39 -7.90 5.99
C LEU A 216 -7.86 -7.11 7.23
N SER A 217 -7.67 -7.64 8.46
CA SER A 217 -8.06 -6.95 9.70
C SER A 217 -7.23 -5.70 9.92
N MET A 218 -5.91 -5.80 9.70
CA MET A 218 -5.00 -4.67 9.83
C MET A 218 -5.26 -3.64 8.75
N VAL A 219 -5.50 -4.08 7.51
CA VAL A 219 -5.85 -3.19 6.39
C VAL A 219 -7.16 -2.46 6.67
N LYS A 220 -8.20 -3.15 7.17
CA LYS A 220 -9.46 -2.51 7.59
C LYS A 220 -9.25 -1.42 8.62
N TYR A 221 -8.37 -1.64 9.60
CA TYR A 221 -8.14 -0.68 10.68
C TYR A 221 -7.52 0.64 10.21
N ILE A 222 -6.65 0.59 9.18
CA ILE A 222 -5.92 1.77 8.72
C ILE A 222 -6.54 2.41 7.46
N SER A 223 -7.25 1.64 6.63
CA SER A 223 -7.64 2.06 5.28
C SER A 223 -9.06 2.64 5.22
N ASP A 224 -9.25 3.58 4.31
CA ASP A 224 -10.56 4.12 3.96
C ASP A 224 -11.26 3.23 2.92
N ARG A 225 -10.50 2.76 1.91
CA ARG A 225 -10.94 1.84 0.86
C ARG A 225 -9.95 0.69 0.74
N ILE A 226 -10.46 -0.47 0.30
CA ILE A 226 -9.67 -1.69 0.15
C ILE A 226 -9.90 -2.27 -1.23
N ALA A 227 -8.82 -2.67 -1.90
CA ALA A 227 -8.83 -3.57 -3.04
C ALA A 227 -8.26 -4.94 -2.63
N VAL A 228 -8.98 -6.00 -2.97
CA VAL A 228 -8.54 -7.38 -2.78
C VAL A 228 -7.93 -7.87 -4.08
N MET A 229 -6.67 -8.34 -4.00
CA MET A 229 -5.90 -8.77 -5.17
C MET A 229 -5.67 -10.27 -5.16
N TYR A 230 -5.99 -10.94 -6.26
CA TYR A 230 -5.79 -12.38 -6.46
C TYR A 230 -5.19 -12.63 -7.85
N GLN A 231 -4.08 -13.36 -7.93
CA GLN A 231 -3.40 -13.75 -9.18
C GLN A 231 -3.27 -12.61 -10.22
N GLY A 232 -2.83 -11.45 -9.77
CA GLY A 232 -2.60 -10.29 -10.63
C GLY A 232 -3.82 -9.43 -10.93
N LYS A 233 -5.01 -9.80 -10.47
CA LYS A 233 -6.27 -9.06 -10.70
C LYS A 233 -6.83 -8.49 -9.40
N ILE A 234 -7.54 -7.36 -9.48
CA ILE A 234 -8.41 -6.89 -8.40
C ILE A 234 -9.73 -7.65 -8.52
N VAL A 235 -10.08 -8.39 -7.48
CA VAL A 235 -11.31 -9.20 -7.46
C VAL A 235 -12.46 -8.52 -6.70
N GLU A 236 -12.13 -7.62 -5.78
CA GLU A 236 -13.12 -6.84 -5.04
C GLU A 236 -12.51 -5.50 -4.62
N LEU A 237 -13.28 -4.40 -4.71
CA LEU A 237 -12.87 -3.06 -4.34
C LEU A 237 -14.05 -2.30 -3.75
N GLY A 238 -13.87 -1.69 -2.58
CA GLY A 238 -14.92 -0.91 -1.93
C GLY A 238 -14.41 -0.13 -0.73
N THR A 239 -15.31 0.45 0.05
CA THR A 239 -14.95 1.00 1.36
C THR A 239 -14.45 -0.13 2.27
N ALA A 240 -13.56 0.18 3.20
CA ALA A 240 -13.01 -0.82 4.12
C ALA A 240 -14.11 -1.56 4.89
N ASP A 241 -15.17 -0.84 5.29
CA ASP A 241 -16.32 -1.44 5.97
C ASP A 241 -17.14 -2.35 5.05
N ALA A 242 -17.40 -1.97 3.80
CA ALA A 242 -18.16 -2.77 2.85
C ALA A 242 -17.44 -4.09 2.52
N VAL A 243 -16.16 -4.02 2.15
CA VAL A 243 -15.36 -5.22 1.82
C VAL A 243 -15.24 -6.18 3.03
N TYR A 244 -15.15 -5.63 4.26
CA TYR A 244 -14.98 -6.45 5.45
C TYR A 244 -16.28 -7.08 5.94
N HIS A 245 -17.40 -6.34 5.94
CA HIS A 245 -18.68 -6.80 6.52
C HIS A 245 -19.63 -7.39 5.49
N GLN A 246 -19.52 -7.01 4.22
CA GLN A 246 -20.37 -7.47 3.13
C GLN A 246 -19.57 -7.91 1.90
N PRO A 247 -18.62 -8.85 2.07
CA PRO A 247 -17.83 -9.35 0.95
C PRO A 247 -18.71 -10.11 -0.04
N PHE A 248 -18.54 -9.87 -1.33
CA PHE A 248 -19.23 -10.59 -2.38
C PHE A 248 -18.36 -11.67 -3.00
N HIS A 249 -17.11 -11.34 -3.34
CA HIS A 249 -16.24 -12.29 -4.03
C HIS A 249 -15.86 -13.47 -3.13
N PRO A 250 -15.94 -14.72 -3.62
CA PRO A 250 -15.65 -15.93 -2.82
C PRO A 250 -14.23 -15.94 -2.24
N TYR A 251 -13.23 -15.37 -2.95
CA TYR A 251 -11.87 -15.25 -2.45
C TYR A 251 -11.78 -14.28 -1.25
N THR A 252 -12.49 -13.16 -1.28
CA THR A 252 -12.55 -12.23 -0.14
C THR A 252 -13.15 -12.91 1.09
N LYS A 253 -14.24 -13.71 0.91
CA LYS A 253 -14.84 -14.52 1.96
C LYS A 253 -13.85 -15.55 2.51
N SER A 254 -13.06 -16.18 1.65
CA SER A 254 -11.99 -17.11 2.04
C SER A 254 -10.95 -16.42 2.91
N LEU A 255 -10.43 -15.24 2.50
CA LEU A 255 -9.47 -14.45 3.28
C LEU A 255 -10.03 -14.07 4.67
N LEU A 256 -11.27 -13.57 4.71
CA LEU A 256 -11.93 -13.22 5.98
C LEU A 256 -12.14 -14.45 6.86
N SER A 257 -12.48 -15.61 6.26
CA SER A 257 -12.59 -16.85 7.00
C SER A 257 -11.28 -17.33 7.60
N ALA A 258 -10.13 -16.81 7.19
CA ALA A 258 -8.82 -17.15 7.72
C ALA A 258 -8.40 -16.29 8.93
N ILE A 259 -9.09 -15.18 9.23
CA ILE A 259 -8.78 -14.29 10.35
C ILE A 259 -9.12 -14.95 11.69
N PRO A 260 -8.18 -15.15 12.62
CA PRO A 260 -8.48 -15.72 13.93
C PRO A 260 -9.40 -14.81 14.75
N LEU A 261 -10.42 -15.36 15.36
CA LEU A 261 -11.25 -14.65 16.32
C LEU A 261 -10.76 -14.91 17.75
N PRO A 262 -10.87 -13.95 18.67
CA PRO A 262 -10.37 -14.09 20.04
C PRO A 262 -11.17 -15.07 20.90
N ASP A 263 -12.19 -15.75 20.36
CA ASP A 263 -12.99 -16.78 21.04
C ASP A 263 -12.44 -18.19 20.79
N PRO A 264 -11.85 -18.85 21.83
CA PRO A 264 -11.27 -20.18 21.69
C PRO A 264 -12.30 -21.29 21.36
N GLN A 265 -13.58 -21.12 21.74
CA GLN A 265 -14.62 -22.12 21.44
C GLN A 265 -15.02 -22.01 19.97
N TYR A 266 -15.13 -20.80 19.46
CA TYR A 266 -15.41 -20.58 18.05
C TYR A 266 -14.27 -21.09 17.16
N GLU A 267 -13.00 -20.81 17.53
CA GLU A 267 -11.82 -21.24 16.75
C GLU A 267 -11.69 -22.77 16.67
N ARG A 268 -12.10 -23.54 17.69
CA ARG A 268 -12.07 -25.02 17.65
C ARG A 268 -13.02 -25.62 16.63
N ASN A 269 -14.14 -24.93 16.36
CA ASN A 269 -15.21 -25.43 15.48
C ASN A 269 -15.21 -24.74 14.11
N ARG A 270 -14.29 -23.79 13.90
CA ARG A 270 -14.23 -22.97 12.70
C ARG A 270 -13.84 -23.78 11.48
N LYS A 271 -14.66 -23.72 10.44
CA LYS A 271 -14.34 -24.27 9.11
C LYS A 271 -13.78 -23.14 8.25
N ARG A 272 -12.51 -23.25 7.87
CA ARG A 272 -11.92 -22.34 6.87
C ARG A 272 -12.57 -22.59 5.52
N VAL A 273 -13.02 -21.55 4.88
CA VAL A 273 -13.49 -21.59 3.50
C VAL A 273 -12.24 -21.50 2.61
N ILE A 274 -11.95 -22.55 1.87
CA ILE A 274 -10.84 -22.56 0.90
C ILE A 274 -11.42 -22.15 -0.45
N TYR A 275 -10.93 -21.03 -0.99
CA TYR A 275 -11.31 -20.60 -2.32
C TYR A 275 -10.67 -21.53 -3.36
N GLN A 276 -11.50 -22.07 -4.25
CA GLN A 276 -11.07 -22.80 -5.44
C GLN A 276 -11.59 -22.05 -6.66
N PRO A 277 -10.69 -21.54 -7.53
CA PRO A 277 -11.13 -20.87 -8.75
C PRO A 277 -11.94 -21.84 -9.60
N THR A 278 -13.16 -21.47 -9.92
CA THR A 278 -13.99 -22.16 -10.90
C THR A 278 -13.73 -21.57 -12.29
N VAL A 279 -13.59 -22.43 -13.28
CA VAL A 279 -13.53 -21.97 -14.67
C VAL A 279 -14.90 -21.41 -15.02
N GLN A 280 -14.97 -20.10 -15.18
CA GLN A 280 -16.19 -19.44 -15.65
C GLN A 280 -16.28 -19.62 -17.19
N ASN A 281 -17.50 -19.92 -17.67
CA ASN A 281 -17.77 -20.02 -19.11
C ASN A 281 -18.00 -18.64 -19.76
N GLU A 282 -18.19 -17.60 -18.93
CA GLU A 282 -18.42 -16.22 -19.35
C GLU A 282 -17.26 -15.33 -18.94
N PRO A 283 -17.00 -14.23 -19.66
CA PRO A 283 -16.00 -13.25 -19.26
C PRO A 283 -16.37 -12.59 -17.93
N GLU A 284 -15.37 -12.41 -17.07
CA GLU A 284 -15.50 -11.68 -15.82
C GLU A 284 -15.09 -10.23 -16.04
N GLU A 285 -15.90 -9.31 -15.52
CA GLU A 285 -15.68 -7.87 -15.52
C GLU A 285 -15.94 -7.28 -14.13
N MET A 286 -15.45 -6.07 -13.87
CA MET A 286 -15.72 -5.36 -12.63
C MET A 286 -17.12 -4.75 -12.66
N PHE A 287 -18.04 -5.26 -11.84
CA PHE A 287 -19.39 -4.72 -11.68
C PHE A 287 -19.55 -4.00 -10.35
N GLU A 288 -20.19 -2.83 -10.39
CA GLU A 288 -20.64 -2.15 -9.18
C GLU A 288 -21.89 -2.86 -8.65
N ILE A 289 -21.78 -3.45 -7.46
CA ILE A 289 -22.87 -4.19 -6.82
C ILE A 289 -23.69 -3.27 -5.92
N THR A 290 -23.01 -2.47 -5.08
CA THR A 290 -23.59 -1.36 -4.33
C THR A 290 -22.76 -0.10 -4.58
N PRO A 291 -23.26 1.10 -4.29
CA PRO A 291 -22.54 2.36 -4.56
C PRO A 291 -21.10 2.34 -4.02
N GLY A 292 -20.13 2.42 -4.94
CA GLY A 292 -18.70 2.40 -4.63
C GLY A 292 -18.13 1.03 -4.25
N HIS A 293 -18.89 -0.07 -4.40
CA HIS A 293 -18.43 -1.44 -4.14
C HIS A 293 -18.45 -2.27 -5.43
N PHE A 294 -17.27 -2.57 -5.93
CA PHE A 294 -17.04 -3.25 -7.21
C PHE A 294 -16.51 -4.66 -6.99
N VAL A 295 -16.96 -5.60 -7.82
CA VAL A 295 -16.59 -7.02 -7.73
C VAL A 295 -16.33 -7.57 -9.13
N LEU A 296 -15.24 -8.31 -9.29
CA LEU A 296 -14.91 -9.05 -10.52
C LEU A 296 -15.78 -10.30 -10.58
N THR A 297 -16.66 -10.38 -11.58
CA THR A 297 -17.63 -11.48 -11.69
C THR A 297 -18.26 -11.51 -13.08
N THR A 298 -19.12 -12.51 -13.36
CA THR A 298 -19.96 -12.55 -14.55
C THR A 298 -21.17 -11.62 -14.40
N LYS A 299 -21.75 -11.19 -15.51
CA LYS A 299 -22.95 -10.35 -15.51
C LYS A 299 -24.14 -11.00 -14.78
N GLU A 300 -24.34 -12.29 -15.00
CA GLU A 300 -25.42 -13.05 -14.34
C GLU A 300 -25.27 -13.02 -12.82
N GLN A 301 -24.06 -13.30 -12.31
CA GLN A 301 -23.80 -13.30 -10.86
C GLN A 301 -23.92 -11.90 -10.25
N ALA A 302 -23.53 -10.88 -10.96
CA ALA A 302 -23.69 -9.49 -10.52
C ALA A 302 -25.17 -9.13 -10.31
N GLU A 303 -26.03 -9.55 -11.23
CA GLU A 303 -27.47 -9.35 -11.13
C GLU A 303 -28.13 -10.10 -9.97
N ILE A 304 -27.68 -11.35 -9.73
CA ILE A 304 -28.12 -12.13 -8.57
C ILE A 304 -27.78 -11.39 -7.27
N TRP A 305 -26.56 -10.90 -7.13
CA TRP A 305 -26.15 -10.16 -5.91
C TRP A 305 -26.92 -8.85 -5.74
N LYS A 306 -27.14 -8.07 -6.81
CA LYS A 306 -27.94 -6.84 -6.76
C LYS A 306 -29.38 -7.09 -6.32
N ASN A 307 -29.99 -8.15 -6.86
CA ASN A 307 -31.38 -8.52 -6.50
C ASN A 307 -31.51 -9.07 -5.07
N SER A 308 -30.46 -9.66 -4.51
CA SER A 308 -30.45 -10.14 -3.12
C SER A 308 -30.38 -9.04 -2.07
N LEU A 309 -30.10 -7.80 -2.48
CA LEU A 309 -29.97 -6.62 -1.62
C LEU A 309 -31.20 -5.71 -1.67
N SER A 310 -32.09 -5.93 -2.66
CA SER A 310 -33.37 -5.22 -2.81
C SER A 310 -34.47 -5.92 -1.98
#